data_14d137632386c3e76ec0b7b5e1e3d4ea
#
_entry.id   14d137632386c3e76ec0b7b5e1e3d4ea
#
_cell.length_a   1.000
_cell.length_b   1.000
_cell.length_c   1.000
_cell.angle_alpha   90.00
_cell.angle_beta   90.00
_cell.angle_gamma   90.00
#
_symmetry.space_group_name_H-M   'P 1'
#
loop_
_entity.id
_entity.type
_entity.pdbx_description
1 polymer ?
#
loop_
_entity_poly.entity_id
_entity_poly.type
_entity_poly.pdbx_seq_one_letter_code
_entity_poly.pdbx_strand_id
1 'polypeptide(L)'
;FTVPDGKLTVITGPNGGGKTSLAKIIAGLEKPTAGEILLDGKNITDWDITERAVNGIGYAFQQPVRFKGIRVRDLLELAAGETLTEGEMCDVLGEVGLCAQEYIDRDVDASLSGGESKRIEIASVLARRNSKVLVFDEPEAGIDLWSFTGLIDAFEELKQKHGEALLIISHQERILDIADNIIVIADGKIRMQGDKDEILPQLLAGEKGNKCPLGKDKKGGMQ
;
A
#
# COMPACT_ATOMS: atom_id res chain seq x y z
N PHE A 1 -9.47 5.05 -13.73
CA PHE A 1 -8.76 3.77 -13.77
C PHE A 1 -9.51 2.70 -12.97
N THR A 2 -9.15 1.46 -13.18
CA THR A 2 -9.73 0.31 -12.46
C THR A 2 -8.59 -0.46 -11.79
N VAL A 3 -8.84 -0.94 -10.58
CA VAL A 3 -7.96 -1.88 -9.87
C VAL A 3 -8.66 -3.23 -9.91
N PRO A 4 -8.15 -4.22 -10.65
CA PRO A 4 -8.79 -5.52 -10.79
C PRO A 4 -8.64 -6.37 -9.52
N ASP A 5 -9.64 -7.20 -9.23
CA ASP A 5 -9.59 -8.17 -8.14
C ASP A 5 -8.46 -9.20 -8.35
N GLY A 6 -7.85 -9.63 -7.25
CA GLY A 6 -6.76 -10.61 -7.27
C GLY A 6 -5.49 -10.12 -7.99
N LYS A 7 -5.37 -8.82 -8.24
CA LYS A 7 -4.24 -8.22 -8.93
C LYS A 7 -3.51 -7.22 -8.05
N LEU A 8 -2.19 -7.15 -8.24
CA LEU A 8 -1.35 -6.14 -7.65
C LEU A 8 -1.16 -4.98 -8.63
N THR A 9 -1.72 -3.82 -8.30
CA THR A 9 -1.56 -2.58 -9.07
C THR A 9 -0.63 -1.64 -8.33
N VAL A 10 0.42 -1.17 -9.00
CA VAL A 10 1.36 -0.20 -8.43
C VAL A 10 1.11 1.18 -9.01
N ILE A 11 0.93 2.17 -8.14
CA ILE A 11 0.91 3.58 -8.50
C ILE A 11 2.29 4.17 -8.28
N THR A 12 2.89 4.68 -9.33
CA THR A 12 4.21 5.31 -9.28
C THR A 12 4.21 6.70 -9.90
N GLY A 13 5.37 7.38 -9.88
CA GLY A 13 5.56 8.70 -10.45
C GLY A 13 6.27 9.66 -9.49
N PRO A 14 6.60 10.89 -9.93
CA PRO A 14 7.40 11.82 -9.15
C PRO A 14 6.74 12.22 -7.82
N ASN A 15 7.57 12.63 -6.86
CA ASN A 15 7.09 13.18 -5.60
C ASN A 15 6.26 14.44 -5.84
N GLY A 16 5.17 14.59 -5.08
CA GLY A 16 4.21 15.68 -5.28
C GLY A 16 3.24 15.46 -6.47
N GLY A 17 3.31 14.31 -7.16
CA GLY A 17 2.44 13.99 -8.30
C GLY A 17 0.97 13.72 -7.95
N GLY A 18 0.61 13.59 -6.65
CA GLY A 18 -0.77 13.35 -6.20
C GLY A 18 -1.07 11.90 -5.81
N LYS A 19 -0.07 11.02 -5.73
CA LYS A 19 -0.25 9.59 -5.43
C LYS A 19 -0.89 9.35 -4.04
N THR A 20 -0.30 9.91 -2.99
CA THR A 20 -0.81 9.82 -1.61
C THR A 20 -2.19 10.46 -1.46
N SER A 21 -2.47 11.60 -2.12
CA SER A 21 -3.81 12.21 -2.11
C SER A 21 -4.85 11.27 -2.72
N LEU A 22 -4.51 10.60 -3.82
CA LEU A 22 -5.39 9.61 -4.43
C LEU A 22 -5.66 8.43 -3.49
N ALA A 23 -4.62 7.88 -2.84
CA ALA A 23 -4.80 6.80 -1.86
C ALA A 23 -5.69 7.22 -0.68
N LYS A 24 -5.49 8.43 -0.16
CA LYS A 24 -6.34 8.99 0.90
C LYS A 24 -7.79 9.19 0.47
N ILE A 25 -8.02 9.59 -0.77
CA ILE A 25 -9.35 9.69 -1.36
C ILE A 25 -10.00 8.30 -1.46
N ILE A 26 -9.26 7.28 -1.89
CA ILE A 26 -9.76 5.90 -1.95
C ILE A 26 -10.09 5.37 -0.54
N ALA A 27 -9.28 5.68 0.45
CA ALA A 27 -9.50 5.28 1.85
C ALA A 27 -10.60 6.09 2.56
N GLY A 28 -11.10 7.20 1.98
CA GLY A 28 -12.09 8.07 2.60
C GLY A 28 -11.52 9.06 3.62
N LEU A 29 -10.21 9.23 3.66
CA LEU A 29 -9.51 10.23 4.49
C LEU A 29 -9.63 11.64 3.91
N GLU A 30 -9.73 11.75 2.61
CA GLU A 30 -9.96 12.99 1.88
C GLU A 30 -11.16 12.84 0.93
N LYS A 31 -11.96 13.89 0.78
CA LYS A 31 -13.12 13.86 -0.14
C LYS A 31 -12.66 14.28 -1.54
N PRO A 32 -13.11 13.57 -2.60
CA PRO A 32 -12.87 14.02 -3.96
C PRO A 32 -13.68 15.30 -4.24
N THR A 33 -13.12 16.20 -5.02
CA THR A 33 -13.82 17.42 -5.48
C THR A 33 -14.77 17.15 -6.65
N ALA A 34 -14.53 16.09 -7.40
CA ALA A 34 -15.35 15.64 -8.54
C ALA A 34 -15.01 14.18 -8.88
N GLY A 35 -15.86 13.55 -9.66
CA GLY A 35 -15.73 12.16 -10.07
C GLY A 35 -16.44 11.19 -9.14
N GLU A 36 -16.33 9.91 -9.44
CA GLU A 36 -16.99 8.83 -8.70
C GLU A 36 -15.97 7.74 -8.34
N ILE A 37 -16.19 7.10 -7.18
CA ILE A 37 -15.46 5.94 -6.73
C ILE A 37 -16.44 4.78 -6.64
N LEU A 38 -16.12 3.70 -7.33
CA LEU A 38 -16.95 2.50 -7.36
C LEU A 38 -16.19 1.35 -6.69
N LEU A 39 -16.86 0.61 -5.81
CA LEU A 39 -16.41 -0.64 -5.22
C LEU A 39 -17.41 -1.73 -5.61
N ASP A 40 -17.00 -2.71 -6.39
CA ASP A 40 -17.87 -3.76 -6.95
C ASP A 40 -19.11 -3.19 -7.65
N GLY A 41 -18.94 -2.10 -8.41
CA GLY A 41 -20.03 -1.41 -9.11
C GLY A 41 -20.91 -0.52 -8.22
N LYS A 42 -20.73 -0.53 -6.90
CA LYS A 42 -21.45 0.35 -5.98
C LYS A 42 -20.72 1.68 -5.82
N ASN A 43 -21.44 2.80 -5.99
CA ASN A 43 -20.87 4.12 -5.75
C ASN A 43 -20.64 4.33 -4.24
N ILE A 44 -19.38 4.58 -3.88
CA ILE A 44 -18.92 4.79 -2.51
C ILE A 44 -18.32 6.18 -2.31
N THR A 45 -18.53 7.09 -3.23
CA THR A 45 -17.90 8.42 -3.25
C THR A 45 -18.15 9.19 -1.96
N ASP A 46 -19.37 9.14 -1.46
CA ASP A 46 -19.80 9.87 -0.26
C ASP A 46 -19.55 9.10 1.05
N TRP A 47 -19.10 7.85 0.97
CA TRP A 47 -18.81 7.07 2.17
C TRP A 47 -17.65 7.67 2.94
N ASP A 48 -17.80 7.70 4.26
CA ASP A 48 -16.72 8.10 5.16
C ASP A 48 -15.68 6.96 5.34
N ILE A 49 -14.61 7.25 6.08
CA ILE A 49 -13.52 6.29 6.33
C ILE A 49 -14.03 5.03 7.04
N THR A 50 -14.99 5.16 7.96
CA THR A 50 -15.54 4.03 8.71
C THR A 50 -16.36 3.13 7.81
N GLU A 51 -17.24 3.71 6.99
CA GLU A 51 -18.05 2.99 6.02
C GLU A 51 -17.16 2.23 5.02
N ARG A 52 -16.10 2.88 4.51
CA ARG A 52 -15.15 2.23 3.59
C ARG A 52 -14.38 1.11 4.27
N ALA A 53 -13.91 1.33 5.49
CA ALA A 53 -13.21 0.31 6.25
C ALA A 53 -14.10 -0.92 6.49
N VAL A 54 -15.32 -0.73 6.97
CA VAL A 54 -16.27 -1.84 7.25
C VAL A 54 -16.64 -2.60 5.97
N ASN A 55 -16.66 -1.93 4.82
CA ASN A 55 -17.01 -2.55 3.52
C ASN A 55 -15.78 -3.09 2.76
N GLY A 56 -14.62 -3.19 3.40
CA GLY A 56 -13.49 -3.96 2.89
C GLY A 56 -12.34 -3.15 2.30
N ILE A 57 -12.26 -1.83 2.53
CA ILE A 57 -11.09 -1.05 2.15
C ILE A 57 -10.12 -1.00 3.34
N GLY A 58 -8.97 -1.66 3.20
CA GLY A 58 -7.85 -1.58 4.15
C GLY A 58 -6.84 -0.52 3.70
N TYR A 59 -6.24 0.20 4.65
CA TYR A 59 -5.24 1.24 4.35
C TYR A 59 -4.08 1.18 5.34
N ALA A 60 -2.87 1.00 4.83
CA ALA A 60 -1.62 1.13 5.58
C ALA A 60 -1.00 2.50 5.28
N PHE A 61 -0.75 3.27 6.33
CA PHE A 61 -0.23 4.64 6.22
C PHE A 61 1.25 4.67 5.84
N GLN A 62 1.71 5.77 5.24
CA GLN A 62 3.12 6.00 4.97
C GLN A 62 3.96 5.99 6.28
N GLN A 63 3.45 6.60 7.34
CA GLN A 63 4.04 6.54 8.67
C GLN A 63 3.20 5.67 9.60
N PRO A 64 3.80 4.67 10.28
CA PRO A 64 3.06 3.80 11.17
C PRO A 64 2.42 4.58 12.32
N VAL A 65 1.18 4.24 12.63
CA VAL A 65 0.46 4.82 13.74
C VAL A 65 0.94 4.17 15.05
N ARG A 66 1.24 4.99 16.05
CA ARG A 66 1.63 4.53 17.37
C ARG A 66 0.46 4.59 18.33
N PHE A 67 0.25 3.52 19.07
CA PHE A 67 -0.81 3.42 20.07
C PHE A 67 -0.18 3.31 21.45
N LYS A 68 -0.77 3.98 22.45
CA LYS A 68 -0.34 3.81 23.84
C LYS A 68 -1.21 2.76 24.52
N GLY A 69 -0.57 1.75 25.13
CA GLY A 69 -1.25 0.74 25.93
C GLY A 69 -2.04 -0.28 25.09
N ILE A 70 -1.68 -0.45 23.83
CA ILE A 70 -2.21 -1.51 22.96
C ILE A 70 -1.05 -2.44 22.62
N ARG A 71 -1.23 -3.74 22.83
CA ARG A 71 -0.27 -4.75 22.42
C ARG A 71 -0.50 -5.13 20.96
N VAL A 72 0.50 -5.77 20.34
CA VAL A 72 0.37 -6.30 18.98
C VAL A 72 -0.83 -7.23 18.87
N ARG A 73 -1.04 -8.13 19.83
CA ARG A 73 -2.22 -9.01 19.93
C ARG A 73 -3.52 -8.22 19.83
N ASP A 74 -3.67 -7.21 20.68
CA ASP A 74 -4.90 -6.41 20.76
C ASP A 74 -5.15 -5.64 19.44
N LEU A 75 -4.07 -5.18 18.79
CA LEU A 75 -4.16 -4.48 17.51
C LEU A 75 -4.62 -5.43 16.38
N LEU A 76 -4.09 -6.65 16.34
CA LEU A 76 -4.47 -7.65 15.33
C LEU A 76 -5.92 -8.08 15.51
N GLU A 77 -6.38 -8.35 16.75
CA GLU A 77 -7.77 -8.70 17.05
C GLU A 77 -8.73 -7.54 16.72
N LEU A 78 -8.34 -6.31 17.06
CA LEU A 78 -9.13 -5.13 16.70
C LEU A 78 -9.27 -4.99 15.17
N ALA A 79 -8.21 -5.24 14.44
CA ALA A 79 -8.21 -5.18 12.98
C ALA A 79 -9.03 -6.31 12.35
N ALA A 80 -8.93 -7.53 12.89
CA ALA A 80 -9.71 -8.69 12.46
C ALA A 80 -11.22 -8.54 12.78
N GLY A 81 -11.55 -7.76 13.83
CA GLY A 81 -12.92 -7.64 14.35
C GLY A 81 -13.37 -8.84 15.20
N GLU A 82 -12.46 -9.73 15.55
CA GLU A 82 -12.70 -10.95 16.32
C GLU A 82 -11.44 -11.37 17.09
N THR A 83 -11.61 -12.27 18.06
CA THR A 83 -10.48 -12.86 18.77
C THR A 83 -9.73 -13.82 17.86
N LEU A 84 -8.40 -13.66 17.80
CA LEU A 84 -7.52 -14.52 17.01
C LEU A 84 -6.85 -15.58 17.90
N THR A 85 -6.70 -16.77 17.38
CA THR A 85 -5.86 -17.81 17.99
C THR A 85 -4.38 -17.44 17.85
N GLU A 86 -3.52 -18.01 18.68
CA GLU A 86 -2.06 -17.81 18.55
C GLU A 86 -1.53 -18.30 17.19
N GLY A 87 -2.13 -19.34 16.62
CA GLY A 87 -1.80 -19.83 15.28
C GLY A 87 -2.08 -18.80 14.20
N GLU A 88 -3.28 -18.20 14.21
CA GLU A 88 -3.65 -17.16 13.25
C GLU A 88 -2.78 -15.90 13.40
N MET A 89 -2.43 -15.50 14.63
CA MET A 89 -1.48 -14.41 14.86
C MET A 89 -0.07 -14.76 14.34
N CYS A 90 0.33 -16.03 14.49
CA CYS A 90 1.60 -16.52 13.96
C CYS A 90 1.65 -16.46 12.44
N ASP A 91 0.56 -16.86 11.78
CA ASP A 91 0.44 -16.81 10.32
C ASP A 91 0.54 -15.36 9.81
N VAL A 92 -0.27 -14.44 10.37
CA VAL A 92 -0.29 -13.03 9.95
C VAL A 92 1.04 -12.33 10.21
N LEU A 93 1.66 -12.54 11.38
CA LEU A 93 2.96 -11.96 11.69
C LEU A 93 4.08 -12.60 10.87
N GLY A 94 3.97 -13.90 10.58
CA GLY A 94 4.89 -14.63 9.71
C GLY A 94 4.91 -14.07 8.30
N GLU A 95 3.75 -13.69 7.74
CA GLU A 95 3.64 -13.06 6.41
C GLU A 95 4.48 -11.77 6.29
N VAL A 96 4.66 -11.04 7.38
CA VAL A 96 5.51 -9.83 7.41
C VAL A 96 6.91 -10.09 7.99
N GLY A 97 7.29 -11.35 8.18
CA GLY A 97 8.60 -11.75 8.68
C GLY A 97 8.84 -11.42 10.16
N LEU A 98 7.78 -11.44 10.99
CA LEU A 98 7.85 -11.28 12.44
C LEU A 98 7.54 -12.59 13.16
N CYS A 99 8.32 -12.92 14.21
CA CYS A 99 8.04 -14.07 15.06
C CYS A 99 6.94 -13.72 16.08
N ALA A 100 5.80 -14.41 16.01
CA ALA A 100 4.69 -14.13 16.92
C ALA A 100 5.10 -14.22 18.39
N GLN A 101 5.87 -15.24 18.79
CA GLN A 101 6.32 -15.44 20.17
C GLN A 101 7.12 -14.25 20.73
N GLU A 102 7.77 -13.47 19.86
CA GLU A 102 8.57 -12.31 20.27
C GLU A 102 7.74 -11.01 20.29
N TYR A 103 6.66 -10.95 19.52
CA TYR A 103 5.96 -9.70 19.25
C TYR A 103 4.55 -9.60 19.79
N ILE A 104 3.78 -10.69 19.92
CA ILE A 104 2.34 -10.63 20.26
C ILE A 104 2.03 -9.91 21.56
N ASP A 105 2.91 -9.99 22.56
CA ASP A 105 2.72 -9.38 23.88
C ASP A 105 3.48 -8.04 24.03
N ARG A 106 4.16 -7.56 22.98
CA ARG A 106 4.83 -6.25 22.99
C ARG A 106 3.83 -5.12 22.79
N ASP A 107 4.09 -3.99 23.42
CA ASP A 107 3.33 -2.76 23.20
C ASP A 107 3.67 -2.15 21.82
N VAL A 108 2.64 -1.62 21.13
CA VAL A 108 2.79 -0.91 19.85
C VAL A 108 3.17 0.54 20.12
N ASP A 109 4.38 0.74 20.62
CA ASP A 109 4.87 2.03 21.07
C ASP A 109 6.24 2.42 20.50
N ALA A 110 6.91 3.37 21.12
CA ALA A 110 8.21 3.87 20.69
C ALA A 110 9.38 2.91 20.92
N SER A 111 9.17 1.77 21.58
CA SER A 111 10.20 0.74 21.77
C SER A 111 10.44 -0.10 20.52
N LEU A 112 9.47 -0.10 19.61
CA LEU A 112 9.59 -0.75 18.30
C LEU A 112 10.44 0.10 17.35
N SER A 113 11.32 -0.53 16.60
CA SER A 113 12.02 0.13 15.49
C SER A 113 11.03 0.57 14.41
N GLY A 114 11.45 1.48 13.52
CA GLY A 114 10.62 1.92 12.41
C GLY A 114 10.17 0.77 11.51
N GLY A 115 11.07 -0.17 11.21
CA GLY A 115 10.77 -1.34 10.39
C GLY A 115 9.82 -2.33 11.09
N GLU A 116 9.98 -2.57 12.41
CA GLU A 116 9.05 -3.41 13.17
C GLU A 116 7.65 -2.80 13.21
N SER A 117 7.56 -1.50 13.53
CA SER A 117 6.28 -0.78 13.55
C SER A 117 5.56 -0.85 12.21
N LYS A 118 6.31 -0.71 11.10
CA LYS A 118 5.75 -0.77 9.76
C LYS A 118 5.24 -2.16 9.41
N ARG A 119 5.97 -3.21 9.74
CA ARG A 119 5.55 -4.59 9.52
C ARG A 119 4.33 -4.96 10.37
N ILE A 120 4.26 -4.50 11.63
CA ILE A 120 3.08 -4.69 12.48
C ILE A 120 1.86 -3.96 11.91
N GLU A 121 2.03 -2.73 11.38
CA GLU A 121 0.95 -2.01 10.70
C GLU A 121 0.45 -2.81 9.49
N ILE A 122 1.35 -3.31 8.63
CA ILE A 122 0.98 -4.13 7.48
C ILE A 122 0.24 -5.40 7.96
N ALA A 123 0.77 -6.11 8.97
CA ALA A 123 0.12 -7.27 9.57
C ALA A 123 -1.31 -6.94 10.05
N SER A 124 -1.53 -5.77 10.65
CA SER A 124 -2.88 -5.35 11.08
C SER A 124 -3.83 -5.14 9.90
N VAL A 125 -3.33 -4.68 8.76
CA VAL A 125 -4.15 -4.57 7.54
C VAL A 125 -4.47 -5.94 6.96
N LEU A 126 -3.53 -6.88 7.01
CA LEU A 126 -3.69 -8.26 6.54
C LEU A 126 -4.62 -9.10 7.44
N ALA A 127 -4.63 -8.82 8.74
CA ALA A 127 -5.50 -9.52 9.70
C ALA A 127 -7.01 -9.31 9.43
N ARG A 128 -7.39 -8.33 8.60
CA ARG A 128 -8.80 -7.99 8.31
C ARG A 128 -9.47 -9.10 7.51
N ARG A 129 -10.59 -9.63 8.02
CA ARG A 129 -11.30 -10.79 7.42
C ARG A 129 -12.10 -10.48 6.13
N ASN A 130 -12.56 -9.26 5.96
CA ASN A 130 -13.46 -8.88 4.86
C ASN A 130 -12.83 -7.85 3.93
N SER A 131 -11.55 -8.00 3.65
CA SER A 131 -10.84 -7.10 2.75
C SER A 131 -11.23 -7.36 1.29
N LYS A 132 -11.46 -6.28 0.56
CA LYS A 132 -11.67 -6.29 -0.90
C LYS A 132 -10.54 -5.56 -1.62
N VAL A 133 -10.11 -4.45 -1.02
CA VAL A 133 -9.00 -3.63 -1.52
C VAL A 133 -8.07 -3.30 -0.38
N LEU A 134 -6.80 -3.63 -0.52
CA LEU A 134 -5.74 -3.27 0.41
C LEU A 134 -4.85 -2.20 -0.22
N VAL A 135 -4.78 -1.04 0.42
CA VAL A 135 -4.01 0.11 -0.06
C VAL A 135 -2.79 0.30 0.84
N PHE A 136 -1.61 0.31 0.25
CA PHE A 136 -0.33 0.52 0.94
C PHE A 136 0.34 1.77 0.40
N ASP A 137 0.56 2.78 1.25
CA ASP A 137 1.19 4.05 0.86
C ASP A 137 2.67 4.04 1.28
N GLU A 138 3.57 3.85 0.32
CA GLU A 138 5.01 3.72 0.50
C GLU A 138 5.38 2.73 1.63
N PRO A 139 4.97 1.46 1.51
CA PRO A 139 5.16 0.45 2.57
C PRO A 139 6.64 0.22 2.91
N GLU A 140 7.53 0.53 2.01
CA GLU A 140 8.98 0.43 2.17
C GLU A 140 9.59 1.57 3.02
N ALA A 141 8.85 2.64 3.29
CA ALA A 141 9.38 3.80 4.00
C ALA A 141 9.86 3.45 5.42
N GLY A 142 11.14 3.67 5.68
CA GLY A 142 11.74 3.40 7.00
C GLY A 142 12.06 1.92 7.26
N ILE A 143 11.95 1.04 6.27
CA ILE A 143 12.33 -0.37 6.36
C ILE A 143 13.78 -0.55 5.86
N ASP A 144 14.57 -1.35 6.58
CA ASP A 144 15.92 -1.73 6.14
C ASP A 144 15.88 -2.72 4.97
N LEU A 145 17.01 -2.84 4.26
CA LEU A 145 17.11 -3.65 3.05
C LEU A 145 16.74 -5.14 3.25
N TRP A 146 17.07 -5.71 4.40
CA TRP A 146 16.79 -7.12 4.69
C TRP A 146 15.31 -7.35 4.95
N SER A 147 14.72 -6.50 5.76
CA SER A 147 13.27 -6.50 6.04
C SER A 147 12.45 -6.19 4.80
N PHE A 148 12.97 -5.36 3.90
CA PHE A 148 12.31 -5.05 2.62
C PHE A 148 12.17 -6.27 1.71
N THR A 149 13.16 -7.18 1.71
CA THR A 149 13.04 -8.43 0.93
C THR A 149 11.86 -9.27 1.43
N GLY A 150 11.74 -9.48 2.74
CA GLY A 150 10.60 -10.21 3.30
C GLY A 150 9.25 -9.53 3.01
N LEU A 151 9.22 -8.20 2.92
CA LEU A 151 8.00 -7.47 2.52
C LEU A 151 7.59 -7.74 1.06
N ILE A 152 8.55 -7.83 0.15
CA ILE A 152 8.28 -8.20 -1.24
C ILE A 152 7.69 -9.61 -1.31
N ASP A 153 8.32 -10.58 -0.62
CA ASP A 153 7.85 -11.95 -0.58
C ASP A 153 6.41 -12.02 -0.03
N ALA A 154 6.10 -11.23 1.02
CA ALA A 154 4.75 -11.13 1.57
C ALA A 154 3.73 -10.60 0.54
N PHE A 155 4.06 -9.57 -0.23
CA PHE A 155 3.17 -9.07 -1.27
C PHE A 155 2.96 -10.07 -2.42
N GLU A 156 3.98 -10.84 -2.79
CA GLU A 156 3.84 -11.92 -3.77
C GLU A 156 2.93 -13.05 -3.25
N GLU A 157 3.07 -13.43 -1.98
CA GLU A 157 2.20 -14.43 -1.36
C GLU A 157 0.74 -13.96 -1.28
N LEU A 158 0.52 -12.70 -0.86
CA LEU A 158 -0.81 -12.09 -0.81
C LEU A 158 -1.49 -12.12 -2.18
N LYS A 159 -0.76 -11.74 -3.22
CA LYS A 159 -1.25 -11.78 -4.59
C LYS A 159 -1.72 -13.18 -5.01
N GLN A 160 -1.09 -14.25 -4.49
CA GLN A 160 -1.41 -15.63 -4.84
C GLN A 160 -2.53 -16.22 -3.99
N LYS A 161 -2.61 -15.85 -2.71
CA LYS A 161 -3.49 -16.49 -1.73
C LYS A 161 -4.89 -15.87 -1.65
N HIS A 162 -4.98 -14.58 -1.89
CA HIS A 162 -6.18 -13.81 -1.62
C HIS A 162 -6.76 -13.23 -2.90
N GLY A 163 -8.08 -13.19 -2.99
CA GLY A 163 -8.80 -12.60 -4.12
C GLY A 163 -8.91 -11.08 -4.06
N GLU A 164 -8.30 -10.43 -3.06
CA GLU A 164 -8.35 -8.99 -2.87
C GLU A 164 -7.54 -8.24 -3.92
N ALA A 165 -7.98 -7.04 -4.24
CA ALA A 165 -7.20 -6.11 -5.04
C ALA A 165 -6.11 -5.45 -4.18
N LEU A 166 -4.85 -5.53 -4.60
CA LEU A 166 -3.73 -4.87 -3.94
C LEU A 166 -3.37 -3.58 -4.68
N LEU A 167 -3.34 -2.47 -3.97
CA LEU A 167 -2.96 -1.17 -4.50
C LEU A 167 -1.76 -0.62 -3.71
N ILE A 168 -0.60 -0.59 -4.31
CA ILE A 168 0.64 -0.13 -3.66
C ILE A 168 1.10 1.17 -4.30
N ILE A 169 1.34 2.19 -3.49
CA ILE A 169 2.06 3.39 -3.93
C ILE A 169 3.53 3.16 -3.64
N SER A 170 4.36 3.12 -4.67
CA SER A 170 5.79 2.97 -4.52
C SER A 170 6.55 3.48 -5.75
N HIS A 171 7.82 3.79 -5.54
CA HIS A 171 8.78 4.10 -6.61
C HIS A 171 9.94 3.08 -6.64
N GLN A 172 9.87 2.05 -5.80
CA GLN A 172 10.89 1.00 -5.71
C GLN A 172 10.76 0.02 -6.87
N GLU A 173 11.85 -0.19 -7.61
CA GLU A 173 11.89 -1.09 -8.77
C GLU A 173 11.41 -2.50 -8.41
N ARG A 174 11.83 -3.04 -7.27
CA ARG A 174 11.42 -4.38 -6.81
C ARG A 174 9.91 -4.52 -6.57
N ILE A 175 9.22 -3.44 -6.14
CA ILE A 175 7.75 -3.45 -6.01
C ILE A 175 7.10 -3.35 -7.40
N LEU A 176 7.69 -2.56 -8.32
CA LEU A 176 7.23 -2.50 -9.70
C LEU A 176 7.38 -3.85 -10.42
N ASP A 177 8.44 -4.60 -10.12
CA ASP A 177 8.71 -5.92 -10.71
C ASP A 177 7.67 -6.98 -10.38
N ILE A 178 7.07 -6.94 -9.19
CA ILE A 178 6.02 -7.88 -8.78
C ILE A 178 4.61 -7.45 -9.18
N ALA A 179 4.43 -6.24 -9.72
CA ALA A 179 3.14 -5.72 -10.15
C ALA A 179 2.53 -6.52 -11.31
N ASP A 180 1.21 -6.57 -11.39
CA ASP A 180 0.47 -6.93 -12.61
C ASP A 180 0.24 -5.70 -13.47
N ASN A 181 -0.18 -4.60 -12.84
CA ASN A 181 -0.50 -3.34 -13.49
C ASN A 181 0.30 -2.19 -12.88
N ILE A 182 0.66 -1.22 -13.72
CA ILE A 182 1.33 0.00 -13.29
C ILE A 182 0.53 1.21 -13.74
N ILE A 183 0.33 2.15 -12.82
CA ILE A 183 -0.29 3.46 -13.08
C ILE A 183 0.73 4.54 -12.75
N VAL A 184 1.02 5.39 -13.69
CA VAL A 184 1.98 6.49 -13.54
C VAL A 184 1.23 7.80 -13.36
N ILE A 185 1.41 8.46 -12.21
CA ILE A 185 0.78 9.73 -11.88
C ILE A 185 1.83 10.84 -11.82
N ALA A 186 1.62 11.90 -12.57
CA ALA A 186 2.42 13.11 -12.51
C ALA A 186 1.54 14.35 -12.73
N ASP A 187 1.82 15.43 -12.01
CA ASP A 187 1.06 16.69 -12.06
C ASP A 187 -0.46 16.48 -11.85
N GLY A 188 -0.84 15.59 -10.95
CA GLY A 188 -2.24 15.27 -10.64
C GLY A 188 -3.00 14.53 -11.75
N LYS A 189 -2.29 13.94 -12.74
CA LYS A 189 -2.90 13.24 -13.87
C LYS A 189 -2.26 11.88 -14.10
N ILE A 190 -3.06 10.92 -14.55
CA ILE A 190 -2.54 9.66 -15.07
C ILE A 190 -1.83 9.97 -16.39
N ARG A 191 -0.54 9.63 -16.45
CA ARG A 191 0.31 9.79 -17.63
C ARG A 191 0.38 8.52 -18.44
N MET A 192 0.44 7.38 -17.76
CA MET A 192 0.51 6.05 -18.35
C MET A 192 -0.23 5.08 -17.43
N GLN A 193 -0.83 4.06 -18.00
CA GLN A 193 -1.40 2.93 -17.27
C GLN A 193 -1.46 1.70 -18.17
N GLY A 194 -1.23 0.53 -17.63
CA GLY A 194 -1.28 -0.73 -18.36
C GLY A 194 -0.60 -1.86 -17.61
N ASP A 195 -0.42 -2.96 -18.30
CA ASP A 195 0.30 -4.12 -17.78
C ASP A 195 1.77 -3.76 -17.48
N LYS A 196 2.35 -4.40 -16.46
CA LYS A 196 3.73 -4.19 -16.06
C LYS A 196 4.70 -4.32 -17.26
N ASP A 197 4.53 -5.37 -18.05
CA ASP A 197 5.46 -5.68 -19.15
C ASP A 197 5.45 -4.61 -20.25
N GLU A 198 4.39 -3.83 -20.35
CA GLU A 198 4.28 -2.69 -21.25
C GLU A 198 4.85 -1.40 -20.64
N ILE A 199 4.53 -1.12 -19.37
CA ILE A 199 4.83 0.18 -18.75
C ILE A 199 6.24 0.23 -18.16
N LEU A 200 6.70 -0.84 -17.48
CA LEU A 200 8.00 -0.83 -16.80
C LEU A 200 9.20 -0.57 -17.71
N PRO A 201 9.29 -1.19 -18.92
CA PRO A 201 10.39 -0.88 -19.83
C PRO A 201 10.43 0.59 -20.27
N GLN A 202 9.27 1.24 -20.42
CA GLN A 202 9.19 2.65 -20.81
C GLN A 202 9.67 3.57 -19.67
N LEU A 203 9.35 3.23 -18.40
CA LEU A 203 9.84 3.96 -17.23
C LEU A 203 11.37 3.88 -17.14
N LEU A 204 11.92 2.66 -17.22
CA LEU A 204 13.37 2.43 -17.13
C LEU A 204 14.15 3.04 -18.30
N ALA A 205 13.57 3.07 -19.50
CA ALA A 205 14.19 3.71 -20.67
C ALA A 205 14.25 5.23 -20.53
N GLY A 206 13.23 5.83 -19.87
CA GLY A 206 13.19 7.27 -19.62
C GLY A 206 14.22 7.73 -18.59
N GLU A 207 14.60 6.92 -17.64
CA GLU A 207 15.64 7.23 -16.65
C GLU A 207 17.05 7.23 -17.26
N LYS A 208 17.31 6.39 -18.27
CA LYS A 208 18.61 6.28 -18.94
C LYS A 208 18.88 7.38 -19.97
N GLY A 209 17.85 8.03 -20.48
CA GLY A 209 17.98 9.17 -21.37
C GLY A 209 17.61 10.46 -20.62
N ASN A 210 18.48 11.40 -20.44
CA ASN A 210 18.30 12.71 -19.79
C ASN A 210 16.98 13.49 -20.12
N LYS A 211 15.95 12.79 -20.58
CA LYS A 211 14.57 13.23 -20.80
C LYS A 211 13.70 12.50 -19.78
N CYS A 212 13.31 13.18 -18.74
CA CYS A 212 12.27 12.68 -17.84
C CYS A 212 11.01 12.37 -18.70
N PRO A 213 10.54 11.12 -18.79
CA PRO A 213 9.36 10.78 -19.59
C PRO A 213 8.09 11.45 -19.07
N LEU A 214 8.17 12.09 -17.90
CA LEU A 214 7.07 12.69 -17.14
C LEU A 214 7.18 14.22 -17.02
N GLY A 215 8.21 14.87 -17.52
CA GLY A 215 8.50 16.27 -17.24
C GLY A 215 8.70 17.16 -18.46
N LYS A 216 8.38 18.42 -18.33
CA LYS A 216 8.69 19.48 -19.29
C LYS A 216 10.20 19.57 -19.52
N ASP A 217 10.61 19.63 -20.78
CA ASP A 217 11.96 20.03 -21.15
C ASP A 217 12.36 21.28 -20.31
N LYS A 218 13.39 21.15 -19.47
CA LYS A 218 14.06 22.34 -18.93
C LYS A 218 14.68 23.05 -20.11
N LYS A 219 13.94 23.97 -20.73
CA LYS A 219 14.53 24.95 -21.64
C LYS A 219 15.56 25.72 -20.84
N GLY A 220 16.81 25.52 -21.20
CA GLY A 220 17.92 26.32 -20.70
C GLY A 220 17.63 27.80 -20.83
N GLY A 221 17.55 28.48 -19.74
CA GLY A 221 17.68 29.93 -19.67
C GLY A 221 19.14 30.24 -19.37
N MET A 222 19.95 30.37 -20.41
CA MET A 222 21.14 31.22 -20.41
C MET A 222 20.66 32.59 -20.80
N GLN A 223 20.66 33.51 -19.88
CA GLN A 223 21.14 34.92 -20.06
C GLN A 223 21.28 35.54 -18.69
#